data_2f67912b26af9d0d1f024cbb198416b4
#
_entry.id   2f67912b26af9d0d1f024cbb198416b4
#
_cell.length_a   1.000
_cell.length_b   1.000
_cell.length_c   1.000
_cell.angle_alpha   90.00
_cell.angle_beta   90.00
_cell.angle_gamma   90.00
#
_symmetry.space_group_name_H-M   'P 1'
#
loop_
_entity.id
_entity.type
_entity.pdbx_description
1 polymer ?
#
loop_
_entity_poly.entity_id
_entity_poly.type
_entity_poly.pdbx_seq_one_letter_code
_entity_poly.pdbx_strand_id
1 'polypeptide(L)'
;MSEVPSREQAVSAVDTLVRYIESVKGDLREGLARTPERVIESFDEIYSGYSGDAESILDATFNSEGYDGIVLLRDIEFHSVCEHHLLPFTGKAHIAYIPIDRIVGISKLARLLD
;
A
#
# COMPACT_ATOMS: atom_id res chain seq x y z
N MET A 1 18.61 0.25 21.50
CA MET A 1 17.45 0.52 20.65
C MET A 1 17.82 0.21 19.21
N SER A 2 17.05 -0.63 18.56
CA SER A 2 17.32 -0.99 17.17
C SER A 2 16.97 0.16 16.24
N GLU A 3 17.82 0.40 15.26
CA GLU A 3 17.54 1.35 14.20
C GLU A 3 16.60 0.73 13.15
N VAL A 4 15.95 1.58 12.37
CA VAL A 4 15.18 1.12 11.21
C VAL A 4 16.15 0.47 10.23
N PRO A 5 15.87 -0.74 9.76
CA PRO A 5 16.76 -1.40 8.79
C PRO A 5 16.94 -0.59 7.52
N SER A 6 18.14 -0.68 6.96
CA SER A 6 18.44 -0.06 5.66
C SER A 6 17.87 -0.89 4.51
N ARG A 7 17.82 -0.28 3.32
CA ARG A 7 17.42 -0.99 2.10
C ARG A 7 18.31 -2.22 1.84
N GLU A 8 19.62 -2.09 2.04
CA GLU A 8 20.59 -3.16 1.85
C GLU A 8 20.33 -4.32 2.81
N GLN A 9 19.97 -4.02 4.06
CA GLN A 9 19.59 -5.06 5.04
C GLN A 9 18.31 -5.77 4.62
N ALA A 10 17.33 -5.05 4.09
CA ALA A 10 16.08 -5.63 3.60
C ALA A 10 16.34 -6.55 2.40
N VAL A 11 17.15 -6.11 1.44
CA VAL A 11 17.54 -6.93 0.28
C VAL A 11 18.26 -8.20 0.74
N SER A 12 19.19 -8.08 1.69
CA SER A 12 19.91 -9.22 2.25
C SER A 12 18.98 -10.21 2.94
N ALA A 13 17.95 -9.71 3.64
CA ALA A 13 16.96 -10.57 4.29
C ALA A 13 16.16 -11.38 3.27
N VAL A 14 15.79 -10.77 2.14
CA VAL A 14 15.10 -11.47 1.06
C VAL A 14 16.03 -12.52 0.42
N ASP A 15 17.29 -12.19 0.21
CA ASP A 15 18.27 -13.17 -0.28
C ASP A 15 18.32 -14.41 0.63
N THR A 16 18.34 -14.19 1.93
CA THR A 16 18.31 -15.28 2.92
C THR A 16 17.01 -16.10 2.80
N LEU A 17 15.87 -15.45 2.64
CA LEU A 17 14.59 -16.15 2.46
C LEU A 17 14.57 -16.99 1.19
N VAL A 18 15.04 -16.45 0.08
CA VAL A 18 15.08 -17.17 -1.20
C VAL A 18 15.96 -18.40 -1.08
N ARG A 19 17.12 -18.27 -0.44
CA ARG A 19 18.02 -19.41 -0.19
C ARG A 19 17.38 -20.47 0.71
N TYR A 20 16.66 -20.05 1.70
CA TYR A 20 15.88 -20.96 2.57
C TYR A 20 14.84 -21.74 1.77
N ILE A 21 14.07 -21.05 0.94
CA ILE A 21 13.00 -21.67 0.12
C ILE A 21 13.59 -22.67 -0.88
N GLU A 22 14.65 -22.29 -1.54
CA GLU A 22 15.31 -23.11 -2.58
C GLU A 22 16.27 -24.16 -1.99
N SER A 23 16.57 -24.10 -0.69
CA SER A 23 17.53 -24.97 0.00
C SER A 23 18.93 -24.91 -0.64
N VAL A 24 19.41 -23.71 -0.96
CA VAL A 24 20.65 -23.48 -1.68
C VAL A 24 21.73 -22.93 -0.75
N LYS A 25 22.93 -23.49 -0.80
CA LYS A 25 24.11 -23.03 -0.04
C LYS A 25 25.02 -22.10 -0.83
N GLY A 26 25.09 -22.27 -2.15
CA GLY A 26 25.94 -21.50 -3.03
C GLY A 26 25.21 -20.39 -3.78
N ASP A 27 25.61 -20.19 -5.03
CA ASP A 27 24.99 -19.17 -5.88
C ASP A 27 23.56 -19.52 -6.22
N LEU A 28 22.72 -18.50 -6.26
CA LEU A 28 21.35 -18.63 -6.76
C LEU A 28 21.36 -18.85 -8.27
N ARG A 29 20.43 -19.68 -8.76
CA ARG A 29 20.26 -19.83 -10.21
C ARG A 29 19.95 -18.48 -10.86
N GLU A 30 20.26 -18.37 -12.15
CA GLU A 30 20.20 -17.11 -12.89
C GLU A 30 18.86 -16.38 -12.73
N GLY A 31 17.74 -17.10 -12.79
CA GLY A 31 16.40 -16.52 -12.64
C GLY A 31 16.14 -15.89 -11.28
N LEU A 32 16.88 -16.25 -10.25
CA LEU A 32 16.74 -15.73 -8.89
C LEU A 32 17.82 -14.74 -8.49
N ALA A 33 18.82 -14.52 -9.34
CA ALA A 33 19.98 -13.70 -9.00
C ALA A 33 19.61 -12.27 -8.61
N ARG A 34 18.56 -11.70 -9.20
CA ARG A 34 18.07 -10.35 -8.91
C ARG A 34 16.75 -10.32 -8.14
N THR A 35 16.27 -11.47 -7.69
CA THR A 35 15.00 -11.55 -6.97
C THR A 35 15.00 -10.72 -5.69
N PRO A 36 16.05 -10.69 -4.86
CA PRO A 36 16.07 -9.89 -3.65
C PRO A 36 15.78 -8.41 -3.90
N GLU A 37 16.46 -7.80 -4.88
CA GLU A 37 16.23 -6.40 -5.22
C GLU A 37 14.84 -6.16 -5.78
N ARG A 38 14.36 -7.05 -6.65
CA ARG A 38 13.03 -6.95 -7.26
C ARG A 38 11.92 -7.06 -6.22
N VAL A 39 12.09 -7.91 -5.21
CA VAL A 39 11.12 -8.04 -4.13
C VAL A 39 11.03 -6.74 -3.35
N ILE A 40 12.17 -6.14 -2.99
CA ILE A 40 12.17 -4.88 -2.24
C ILE A 40 11.60 -3.74 -3.10
N GLU A 41 11.92 -3.67 -4.38
CA GLU A 41 11.29 -2.71 -5.30
C GLU A 41 9.78 -2.85 -5.33
N SER A 42 9.27 -4.09 -5.38
CA SER A 42 7.84 -4.33 -5.33
C SER A 42 7.21 -3.94 -3.99
N PHE A 43 7.93 -4.15 -2.88
CA PHE A 43 7.46 -3.75 -1.56
C PHE A 43 7.40 -2.24 -1.39
N ASP A 44 8.31 -1.49 -1.99
CA ASP A 44 8.25 -0.03 -2.00
C ASP A 44 6.93 0.48 -2.61
N GLU A 45 6.43 -0.21 -3.64
CA GLU A 45 5.13 0.10 -4.26
C GLU A 45 3.95 -0.44 -3.44
N ILE A 46 3.98 -1.72 -3.07
CA ILE A 46 2.91 -2.38 -2.34
C ILE A 46 2.62 -1.70 -1.00
N TYR A 47 3.67 -1.29 -0.30
CA TYR A 47 3.56 -0.65 1.01
C TYR A 47 3.66 0.89 0.96
N SER A 48 3.49 1.49 -0.21
CA SER A 48 3.59 2.95 -0.38
C SER A 48 2.60 3.75 0.48
N GLY A 49 1.50 3.11 0.88
CA GLY A 49 0.52 3.74 1.76
C GLY A 49 1.08 4.20 3.11
N TYR A 50 2.13 3.56 3.62
CA TYR A 50 2.79 4.01 4.85
C TYR A 50 3.47 5.37 4.72
N SER A 51 3.79 5.81 3.50
CA SER A 51 4.35 7.13 3.22
C SER A 51 3.27 8.15 2.85
N GLY A 52 2.02 7.73 2.73
CA GLY A 52 0.90 8.58 2.36
C GLY A 52 0.41 9.43 3.52
N ASP A 53 -0.19 10.56 3.19
CA ASP A 53 -0.83 11.46 4.13
C ASP A 53 -2.29 11.65 3.75
N ALA A 54 -3.19 11.11 4.57
CA ALA A 54 -4.63 11.16 4.33
C ALA A 54 -5.14 12.61 4.25
N GLU A 55 -4.63 13.50 5.07
CA GLU A 55 -5.03 14.91 5.04
C GLU A 55 -4.71 15.56 3.71
N SER A 56 -3.51 15.33 3.19
CA SER A 56 -3.11 15.83 1.87
C SER A 56 -3.95 15.25 0.74
N ILE A 57 -4.27 13.96 0.82
CA ILE A 57 -5.12 13.31 -0.18
C ILE A 57 -6.51 13.94 -0.21
N LEU A 58 -7.07 14.25 0.96
CA LEU A 58 -8.43 14.79 1.11
C LEU A 58 -8.48 16.33 1.04
N ASP A 59 -7.39 16.99 0.73
CA ASP A 59 -7.26 18.46 0.75
C ASP A 59 -8.06 19.16 -0.35
N ALA A 60 -8.26 18.51 -1.49
CA ALA A 60 -9.02 19.08 -2.60
C ALA A 60 -10.53 19.05 -2.28
N THR A 61 -11.05 20.19 -1.83
CA THR A 61 -12.44 20.33 -1.43
C THR A 61 -13.15 21.44 -2.21
N PHE A 62 -14.47 21.33 -2.25
CA PHE A 62 -15.36 22.28 -2.91
C PHE A 62 -16.45 22.73 -1.94
N ASN A 63 -17.06 23.89 -2.21
CA ASN A 63 -18.22 24.33 -1.45
C ASN A 63 -19.35 23.32 -1.63
N SER A 64 -20.01 22.94 -0.54
CA SER A 64 -21.14 22.00 -0.58
C SER A 64 -22.40 22.58 -1.18
N GLU A 65 -22.49 23.93 -1.26
CA GLU A 65 -23.66 24.66 -1.75
C GLU A 65 -24.98 24.28 -1.06
N GLY A 66 -24.86 23.98 0.24
CA GLY A 66 -26.01 23.58 1.05
C GLY A 66 -26.37 22.11 0.97
N TYR A 67 -25.63 21.31 0.21
CA TYR A 67 -25.88 19.87 0.18
C TYR A 67 -25.51 19.24 1.53
N ASP A 68 -26.45 18.55 2.13
CA ASP A 68 -26.32 17.94 3.46
C ASP A 68 -26.66 16.44 3.47
N GLY A 69 -26.81 15.83 2.30
CA GLY A 69 -27.04 14.41 2.17
C GLY A 69 -25.75 13.58 2.29
N ILE A 70 -25.90 12.28 2.21
CA ILE A 70 -24.77 11.37 2.22
C ILE A 70 -24.05 11.41 0.87
N VAL A 71 -22.73 11.57 0.91
CA VAL A 71 -21.86 11.35 -0.25
C VAL A 71 -21.30 9.94 -0.12
N LEU A 72 -21.57 9.09 -1.11
CA LEU A 72 -21.17 7.68 -1.09
C LEU A 72 -20.39 7.33 -2.35
N LEU A 73 -19.20 6.76 -2.15
CA LEU A 73 -18.47 6.06 -3.19
C LEU A 73 -18.38 4.58 -2.79
N ARG A 74 -18.92 3.70 -3.60
CA ARG A 74 -18.97 2.29 -3.30
C ARG A 74 -18.24 1.47 -4.35
N ASP A 75 -17.99 0.20 -4.01
CA ASP A 75 -17.34 -0.78 -4.89
C ASP A 75 -15.95 -0.33 -5.32
N ILE A 76 -15.20 0.28 -4.40
CA ILE A 76 -13.81 0.67 -4.64
C ILE A 76 -12.95 -0.57 -4.49
N GLU A 77 -12.34 -1.02 -5.58
CA GLU A 77 -11.41 -2.14 -5.52
C GLU A 77 -10.14 -1.73 -4.78
N PHE A 78 -9.65 -2.61 -3.91
CA PHE A 78 -8.40 -2.39 -3.22
C PHE A 78 -7.58 -3.68 -3.14
N HIS A 79 -6.27 -3.49 -2.98
CA HIS A 79 -5.30 -4.55 -2.74
C HIS A 79 -4.60 -4.27 -1.42
N SER A 80 -4.40 -5.29 -0.62
CA SER A 80 -3.69 -5.15 0.65
C SER A 80 -2.88 -6.40 0.94
N VAL A 81 -2.17 -6.39 2.04
CA VAL A 81 -1.28 -7.48 2.43
C VAL A 81 -1.63 -7.90 3.86
N CYS A 82 -1.80 -9.19 4.06
CA CYS A 82 -2.08 -9.76 5.37
C CYS A 82 -0.91 -9.50 6.32
N GLU A 83 -1.20 -8.93 7.48
CA GLU A 83 -0.20 -8.64 8.49
C GLU A 83 0.53 -9.89 8.99
N HIS A 84 -0.18 -11.01 9.09
CA HIS A 84 0.36 -12.24 9.66
C HIS A 84 1.29 -13.00 8.70
N HIS A 85 1.04 -12.95 7.43
CA HIS A 85 1.72 -13.81 6.45
C HIS A 85 2.37 -13.04 5.30
N LEU A 86 2.16 -11.74 5.21
CA LEU A 86 2.56 -10.90 4.07
C LEU A 86 1.99 -11.40 2.73
N LEU A 87 0.85 -12.10 2.78
CA LEU A 87 0.18 -12.54 1.57
C LEU A 87 -0.80 -11.48 1.08
N PRO A 88 -0.87 -11.23 -0.23
CA PRO A 88 -1.79 -10.25 -0.78
C PRO A 88 -3.24 -10.74 -0.72
N PHE A 89 -4.14 -9.81 -0.52
CA PHE A 89 -5.58 -10.04 -0.66
C PHE A 89 -6.24 -8.84 -1.32
N THR A 90 -7.40 -9.06 -1.89
CA THR A 90 -8.17 -8.02 -2.58
C THR A 90 -9.57 -7.95 -2.01
N GLY A 91 -10.22 -6.85 -2.25
CA GLY A 91 -11.59 -6.66 -1.81
C GLY A 91 -12.20 -5.43 -2.39
N LYS A 92 -13.40 -5.11 -1.90
CA LYS A 92 -14.11 -3.88 -2.23
C LYS A 92 -14.42 -3.14 -0.96
N ALA A 93 -14.26 -1.81 -1.00
CA ALA A 93 -14.57 -0.93 0.10
C ALA A 93 -15.59 0.11 -0.32
N HIS A 94 -16.28 0.63 0.67
CA HIS A 94 -17.26 1.69 0.48
C HIS A 94 -16.93 2.82 1.45
N ILE A 95 -16.94 4.05 0.96
CA ILE A 95 -16.68 5.25 1.77
C ILE A 95 -17.89 6.15 1.66
N ALA A 96 -18.42 6.55 2.81
CA ALA A 96 -19.54 7.50 2.87
C ALA A 96 -19.26 8.55 3.94
N TYR A 97 -19.71 9.76 3.69
CA TYR A 97 -19.64 10.85 4.67
C TYR A 97 -20.80 11.83 4.46
N ILE A 98 -21.07 12.61 5.49
CA ILE A 98 -22.04 13.69 5.43
C ILE A 98 -21.27 15.02 5.45
N PRO A 99 -21.30 15.82 4.36
CA PRO A 99 -20.60 17.09 4.35
C PRO A 99 -21.29 18.12 5.24
N ILE A 100 -20.50 19.06 5.78
CA ILE A 100 -21.01 20.23 6.49
C ILE A 100 -20.94 21.44 5.56
N ASP A 101 -19.74 21.94 5.33
CA ASP A 101 -19.53 23.12 4.48
C ASP A 101 -18.81 22.80 3.17
N ARG A 102 -18.00 21.73 3.18
CA ARG A 102 -17.13 21.37 2.07
C ARG A 102 -17.36 19.93 1.67
N ILE A 103 -17.22 19.65 0.38
CA ILE A 103 -17.21 18.28 -0.16
C ILE A 103 -15.84 17.96 -0.73
N VAL A 104 -15.45 16.71 -0.64
CA VAL A 104 -14.21 16.19 -1.19
C VAL A 104 -14.44 15.68 -2.62
N GLY A 105 -13.48 15.89 -3.52
CA GLY A 105 -13.56 15.30 -4.84
C GLY A 105 -13.67 13.77 -4.78
N ILE A 106 -14.60 13.19 -5.54
CA ILE A 106 -14.87 11.75 -5.50
C ILE A 106 -13.61 10.91 -5.76
N SER A 107 -12.79 11.35 -6.70
CA SER A 107 -11.53 10.66 -7.02
C SER A 107 -10.58 10.55 -5.82
N LYS A 108 -10.67 11.48 -4.87
CA LYS A 108 -9.82 11.49 -3.68
C LYS A 108 -10.21 10.39 -2.69
N LEU A 109 -11.50 10.04 -2.63
CA LEU A 109 -11.95 8.93 -1.79
C LEU A 109 -11.35 7.60 -2.26
N ALA A 110 -11.29 7.37 -3.57
CA ALA A 110 -10.63 6.19 -4.11
C ALA A 110 -9.12 6.19 -3.80
N ARG A 111 -8.47 7.34 -3.92
CA ARG A 111 -7.03 7.48 -3.62
C ARG A 111 -6.70 7.24 -2.16
N LEU A 112 -7.63 7.47 -1.26
CA LEU A 112 -7.43 7.19 0.17
C LEU A 112 -7.17 5.70 0.43
N LEU A 113 -7.69 4.82 -0.42
CA LEU A 113 -7.52 3.37 -0.32
C LEU A 113 -6.24 2.85 -0.99
N ASP A 114 -5.62 3.63 -1.85
CA ASP A 114 -4.36 3.27 -2.49
C ASP A 114 -3.22 3.39 -1.45
#